data_e18c1e143d0b1048bdeae40b3392e1c5
#
_entry.id   e18c1e143d0b1048bdeae40b3392e1c5
#
_cell.length_a   1.000
_cell.length_b   1.000
_cell.length_c   1.000
_cell.angle_alpha   90.00
_cell.angle_beta   90.00
_cell.angle_gamma   90.00
#
_symmetry.space_group_name_H-M   'P 1'
#
loop_
_entity.id
_entity.type
_entity.pdbx_description
1 polymer ?
#
loop_
_entity_poly.entity_id
_entity_poly.type
_entity_poly.pdbx_seq_one_letter_code
_entity_poly.pdbx_strand_id
1 'polypeptide(L)'
;MAQQKPKAVVTGGAGFIGSHLTDALIHKGYSVTVIDNFSTGKKDQVNKKATLVHADIGDLKIILPHFKNAKYVFHCAARARIQPSIVDPEPTFHDNIIGTLNVLLAARDAQVKRVVYSASSSSYGDQETIPLHEGMQSRFKSPYSLSKYVGEETCRLFSKLYGVETVSLRYFNVYGPRQLTTGAYATVVGIFLDQLERGQPVTIVEPGLIRRDFTHVSDVVRANILAAESKKVGVGEVINIGTGKNFSINEVASTILQHHTTSKENKYEVRLASTNFLHDHKVVLASAVKAGKAAYVPKRPGESLVTLADNTKAKKLLGWAPKVSFGDGIRGLML
;
A
#
# COMPACT_ATOMS: atom_id res chain seq x y z
N MET A 1 -39.04 -4.83 -6.18
CA MET A 1 -38.05 -3.94 -6.83
C MET A 1 -36.68 -4.42 -6.44
N ALA A 2 -35.79 -4.74 -7.38
CA ALA A 2 -34.43 -5.13 -7.08
C ALA A 2 -33.71 -3.94 -6.40
N GLN A 3 -33.17 -4.16 -5.21
CA GLN A 3 -32.46 -3.14 -4.46
C GLN A 3 -31.24 -2.67 -5.28
N GLN A 4 -31.20 -1.40 -5.64
CA GLN A 4 -30.12 -0.85 -6.45
C GLN A 4 -28.79 -1.02 -5.71
N LYS A 5 -27.81 -1.66 -6.36
CA LYS A 5 -26.46 -1.88 -5.79
C LYS A 5 -25.83 -0.53 -5.45
N PRO A 6 -25.26 -0.35 -4.25
CA PRO A 6 -24.52 0.87 -3.96
C PRO A 6 -23.32 1.03 -4.91
N LYS A 7 -23.12 2.26 -5.42
CA LYS A 7 -22.01 2.56 -6.34
C LYS A 7 -20.77 2.98 -5.55
N ALA A 8 -19.62 2.50 -5.97
CA ALA A 8 -18.30 2.95 -5.52
C ALA A 8 -17.43 3.38 -6.70
N VAL A 9 -16.60 4.40 -6.49
CA VAL A 9 -15.55 4.80 -7.44
C VAL A 9 -14.20 4.42 -6.84
N VAL A 10 -13.34 3.78 -7.63
CA VAL A 10 -11.96 3.46 -7.27
C VAL A 10 -11.04 4.16 -8.27
N THR A 11 -10.36 5.22 -7.85
CA THR A 11 -9.29 5.81 -8.67
C THR A 11 -8.01 5.02 -8.48
N GLY A 12 -7.24 4.80 -9.54
CA GLY A 12 -6.07 3.90 -9.49
C GLY A 12 -6.48 2.42 -9.38
N GLY A 13 -7.67 2.05 -9.88
CA GLY A 13 -8.21 0.70 -9.74
C GLY A 13 -7.56 -0.36 -10.65
N ALA A 14 -6.69 0.03 -11.57
CA ALA A 14 -5.83 -0.88 -12.33
C ALA A 14 -4.46 -1.11 -11.66
N GLY A 15 -4.17 -0.38 -10.57
CA GLY A 15 -2.97 -0.53 -9.77
C GLY A 15 -3.04 -1.67 -8.76
N PHE A 16 -1.95 -1.87 -8.02
CA PHE A 16 -1.79 -2.95 -7.04
C PHE A 16 -2.93 -2.98 -6.02
N ILE A 17 -3.05 -1.96 -5.16
CA ILE A 17 -4.05 -1.92 -4.08
C ILE A 17 -5.46 -1.76 -4.67
N GLY A 18 -5.62 -0.87 -5.65
CA GLY A 18 -6.93 -0.54 -6.23
C GLY A 18 -7.61 -1.72 -6.92
N SER A 19 -6.85 -2.62 -7.57
CA SER A 19 -7.41 -3.80 -8.23
C SER A 19 -7.97 -4.82 -7.23
N HIS A 20 -7.27 -5.06 -6.11
CA HIS A 20 -7.77 -5.92 -5.03
C HIS A 20 -9.00 -5.31 -4.35
N LEU A 21 -8.99 -4.00 -4.14
CA LEU A 21 -10.13 -3.29 -3.56
C LEU A 21 -11.35 -3.34 -4.47
N THR A 22 -11.16 -3.19 -5.78
CA THR A 22 -12.21 -3.35 -6.80
C THR A 22 -12.84 -4.74 -6.73
N ASP A 23 -12.03 -5.80 -6.67
CA ASP A 23 -12.52 -7.18 -6.53
C ASP A 23 -13.35 -7.35 -5.25
N ALA A 24 -12.84 -6.88 -4.11
CA ALA A 24 -13.52 -7.01 -2.83
C ALA A 24 -14.86 -6.24 -2.79
N LEU A 25 -14.92 -5.05 -3.37
CA LEU A 25 -16.15 -4.26 -3.47
C LEU A 25 -17.19 -4.94 -4.37
N ILE A 26 -16.79 -5.48 -5.50
CA ILE A 26 -17.67 -6.25 -6.40
C ILE A 26 -18.21 -7.50 -5.69
N HIS A 27 -17.32 -8.23 -4.99
CA HIS A 27 -17.72 -9.39 -4.20
C HIS A 27 -18.74 -9.01 -3.10
N LYS A 28 -18.59 -7.84 -2.51
CA LYS A 28 -19.49 -7.29 -1.50
C LYS A 28 -20.81 -6.73 -2.08
N GLY A 29 -21.00 -6.78 -3.40
CA GLY A 29 -22.22 -6.39 -4.07
C GLY A 29 -22.27 -4.93 -4.53
N TYR A 30 -21.14 -4.19 -4.54
CA TYR A 30 -21.10 -2.84 -5.10
C TYR A 30 -21.08 -2.87 -6.63
N SER A 31 -21.68 -1.84 -7.25
CA SER A 31 -21.36 -1.45 -8.62
C SER A 31 -20.10 -0.57 -8.59
N VAL A 32 -19.02 -0.99 -9.24
CA VAL A 32 -17.72 -0.32 -9.14
C VAL A 32 -17.37 0.36 -10.46
N THR A 33 -17.02 1.65 -10.39
CA THR A 33 -16.38 2.38 -11.48
C THR A 33 -14.90 2.55 -11.14
N VAL A 34 -14.02 2.07 -12.01
CA VAL A 34 -12.57 2.24 -11.94
C VAL A 34 -12.16 3.40 -12.84
N ILE A 35 -11.37 4.35 -12.31
CA ILE A 35 -10.75 5.44 -13.07
C ILE A 35 -9.23 5.25 -12.98
N ASP A 36 -8.55 5.09 -14.13
CA ASP A 36 -7.11 4.86 -14.19
C ASP A 36 -6.54 5.36 -15.52
N ASN A 37 -5.35 5.97 -15.51
CA ASN A 37 -4.63 6.42 -16.70
C ASN A 37 -3.59 5.42 -17.18
N PHE A 38 -3.45 4.28 -16.48
CA PHE A 38 -2.48 3.20 -16.73
C PHE A 38 -1.01 3.63 -16.69
N SER A 39 -0.68 4.73 -16.02
CA SER A 39 0.73 5.15 -15.85
C SER A 39 1.58 4.11 -15.11
N THR A 40 0.96 3.34 -14.21
CA THR A 40 1.60 2.21 -13.48
C THR A 40 0.68 1.00 -13.37
N GLY A 41 -0.63 1.18 -13.54
CA GLY A 41 -1.64 0.12 -13.50
C GLY A 41 -1.65 -0.72 -14.78
N LYS A 42 -2.21 -1.92 -14.70
CA LYS A 42 -2.36 -2.84 -15.82
C LYS A 42 -3.83 -3.12 -16.11
N LYS A 43 -4.25 -2.98 -17.38
CA LYS A 43 -5.65 -3.15 -17.80
C LYS A 43 -6.19 -4.55 -17.49
N ASP A 44 -5.37 -5.57 -17.58
CA ASP A 44 -5.70 -6.97 -17.29
C ASP A 44 -5.96 -7.25 -15.80
N GLN A 45 -5.51 -6.36 -14.90
CA GLN A 45 -5.79 -6.44 -13.46
C GLN A 45 -7.16 -5.88 -13.09
N VAL A 46 -7.83 -5.18 -14.00
CA VAL A 46 -9.16 -4.61 -13.74
C VAL A 46 -10.23 -5.71 -13.82
N ASN A 47 -11.04 -5.84 -12.77
CA ASN A 47 -12.14 -6.79 -12.74
C ASN A 47 -13.13 -6.52 -13.90
N LYS A 48 -13.44 -7.55 -14.68
CA LYS A 48 -14.33 -7.45 -15.86
C LYS A 48 -15.77 -7.01 -15.52
N LYS A 49 -16.19 -7.08 -14.25
CA LYS A 49 -17.49 -6.61 -13.78
C LYS A 49 -17.48 -5.13 -13.38
N ALA A 50 -16.31 -4.47 -13.35
CA ALA A 50 -16.21 -3.05 -13.10
C ALA A 50 -16.41 -2.26 -14.39
N THR A 51 -17.00 -1.06 -14.27
CA THR A 51 -16.97 -0.07 -15.36
C THR A 51 -15.59 0.58 -15.37
N LEU A 52 -14.83 0.41 -16.45
CA LEU A 52 -13.51 1.01 -16.60
C LEU A 52 -13.60 2.33 -17.35
N VAL A 53 -13.01 3.37 -16.77
CA VAL A 53 -12.83 4.71 -17.36
C VAL A 53 -11.34 4.96 -17.50
N HIS A 54 -10.85 5.07 -18.72
CA HIS A 54 -9.48 5.47 -19.00
C HIS A 54 -9.39 7.00 -18.93
N ALA A 55 -8.94 7.52 -17.79
CA ALA A 55 -8.84 8.96 -17.55
C ALA A 55 -7.76 9.29 -16.54
N ASP A 56 -7.20 10.49 -16.65
CA ASP A 56 -6.31 11.08 -15.67
C ASP A 56 -7.11 11.85 -14.62
N ILE A 57 -6.78 11.65 -13.35
CA ILE A 57 -7.41 12.38 -12.23
C ILE A 57 -7.02 13.87 -12.23
N GLY A 58 -5.98 14.25 -12.96
CA GLY A 58 -5.62 15.65 -13.22
C GLY A 58 -6.68 16.42 -14.02
N ASP A 59 -7.58 15.73 -14.75
CA ASP A 59 -8.66 16.35 -15.51
C ASP A 59 -10.01 16.19 -14.80
N LEU A 60 -10.37 17.23 -14.01
CA LEU A 60 -11.64 17.25 -13.28
C LEU A 60 -12.87 17.09 -14.19
N LYS A 61 -12.86 17.69 -15.39
CA LYS A 61 -14.02 17.67 -16.31
C LYS A 61 -14.31 16.24 -16.78
N ILE A 62 -13.26 15.47 -17.02
CA ILE A 62 -13.40 14.08 -17.47
C ILE A 62 -13.87 13.17 -16.32
N ILE A 63 -13.33 13.34 -15.10
CA ILE A 63 -13.65 12.41 -14.00
C ILE A 63 -14.99 12.71 -13.34
N LEU A 64 -15.41 13.98 -13.24
CA LEU A 64 -16.60 14.41 -12.49
C LEU A 64 -17.90 13.62 -12.83
N PRO A 65 -18.25 13.36 -14.10
CA PRO A 65 -19.50 12.64 -14.44
C PRO A 65 -19.55 11.24 -13.85
N HIS A 66 -18.39 10.62 -13.59
CA HIS A 66 -18.30 9.25 -13.08
C HIS A 66 -18.55 9.15 -11.57
N PHE A 67 -18.54 10.27 -10.84
CA PHE A 67 -18.85 10.31 -9.41
C PHE A 67 -20.34 10.36 -9.10
N LYS A 68 -21.18 10.67 -10.09
CA LYS A 68 -22.65 10.75 -9.92
C LYS A 68 -23.21 9.47 -9.30
N ASN A 69 -24.00 9.63 -8.23
CA ASN A 69 -24.62 8.56 -7.44
C ASN A 69 -23.62 7.62 -6.75
N ALA A 70 -22.34 7.97 -6.66
CA ALA A 70 -21.38 7.20 -5.91
C ALA A 70 -21.63 7.38 -4.40
N LYS A 71 -21.73 6.27 -3.66
CA LYS A 71 -21.80 6.28 -2.21
C LYS A 71 -20.43 6.50 -1.59
N TYR A 72 -19.42 5.83 -2.12
CA TYR A 72 -18.04 5.89 -1.63
C TYR A 72 -17.05 6.11 -2.77
N VAL A 73 -15.99 6.84 -2.46
CA VAL A 73 -14.80 6.98 -3.32
C VAL A 73 -13.62 6.42 -2.57
N PHE A 74 -12.86 5.55 -3.23
CA PHE A 74 -11.58 5.02 -2.75
C PHE A 74 -10.48 5.60 -3.63
N HIS A 75 -9.73 6.53 -3.08
CA HIS A 75 -8.71 7.26 -3.83
C HIS A 75 -7.34 6.59 -3.68
N CYS A 76 -7.02 5.68 -4.62
CA CYS A 76 -5.76 4.95 -4.67
C CYS A 76 -4.81 5.47 -5.77
N ALA A 77 -5.30 6.27 -6.73
CA ALA A 77 -4.46 6.84 -7.79
C ALA A 77 -3.38 7.74 -7.19
N ALA A 78 -2.13 7.47 -7.52
CA ALA A 78 -0.98 8.26 -7.08
C ALA A 78 0.31 7.79 -7.77
N ARG A 79 1.30 8.69 -7.88
CA ARG A 79 2.71 8.33 -8.04
C ARG A 79 3.28 7.91 -6.69
N ALA A 80 3.51 6.61 -6.50
CA ALA A 80 3.66 6.01 -5.16
C ALA A 80 5.09 5.56 -4.84
N ARG A 81 6.14 6.37 -5.12
CA ARG A 81 7.53 6.00 -4.79
C ARG A 81 8.42 7.20 -4.46
N ILE A 82 9.36 6.96 -3.54
CA ILE A 82 10.31 7.95 -3.05
C ILE A 82 11.33 8.31 -4.14
N GLN A 83 12.06 7.32 -4.68
CA GLN A 83 13.17 7.58 -5.60
C GLN A 83 12.75 8.32 -6.88
N PRO A 84 11.70 7.90 -7.63
CA PRO A 84 11.22 8.66 -8.78
C PRO A 84 10.86 10.11 -8.44
N SER A 85 10.24 10.35 -7.25
CA SER A 85 9.86 11.70 -6.84
C SER A 85 11.05 12.61 -6.51
N ILE A 86 12.20 12.04 -6.15
CA ILE A 86 13.44 12.79 -5.93
C ILE A 86 14.09 13.17 -7.27
N VAL A 87 14.06 12.24 -8.24
CA VAL A 87 14.63 12.46 -9.57
C VAL A 87 13.81 13.47 -10.37
N ASP A 88 12.47 13.33 -10.35
CA ASP A 88 11.53 14.20 -11.04
C ASP A 88 10.29 14.43 -10.17
N PRO A 89 10.21 15.55 -9.43
CA PRO A 89 9.12 15.81 -8.50
C PRO A 89 7.82 16.28 -9.16
N GLU A 90 7.86 16.88 -10.34
CA GLU A 90 6.71 17.53 -10.98
C GLU A 90 5.55 16.56 -11.21
N PRO A 91 5.72 15.37 -11.85
CA PRO A 91 4.61 14.43 -12.04
C PRO A 91 4.04 13.92 -10.70
N THR A 92 4.88 13.83 -9.66
CA THR A 92 4.42 13.42 -8.32
C THR A 92 3.52 14.48 -7.69
N PHE A 93 3.87 15.76 -7.79
CA PHE A 93 3.02 16.82 -7.27
C PHE A 93 1.74 16.99 -8.09
N HIS A 94 1.83 16.92 -9.41
CA HIS A 94 0.67 16.97 -10.28
C HIS A 94 -0.35 15.86 -9.92
N ASP A 95 0.06 14.60 -9.97
CA ASP A 95 -0.86 13.48 -9.75
C ASP A 95 -1.34 13.42 -8.29
N ASN A 96 -0.45 13.61 -7.30
CA ASN A 96 -0.80 13.40 -5.91
C ASN A 96 -1.45 14.60 -5.23
N ILE A 97 -1.21 15.84 -5.70
CA ILE A 97 -1.79 17.06 -5.13
C ILE A 97 -2.97 17.53 -5.97
N ILE A 98 -2.73 17.86 -7.24
CA ILE A 98 -3.80 18.37 -8.12
C ILE A 98 -4.83 17.28 -8.38
N GLY A 99 -4.38 16.04 -8.67
CA GLY A 99 -5.29 14.90 -8.84
C GLY A 99 -6.14 14.64 -7.60
N THR A 100 -5.55 14.70 -6.38
CA THR A 100 -6.31 14.54 -5.13
C THR A 100 -7.33 15.67 -4.93
N LEU A 101 -6.95 16.93 -5.21
CA LEU A 101 -7.88 18.06 -5.18
C LEU A 101 -9.06 17.83 -6.12
N ASN A 102 -8.83 17.40 -7.35
CA ASN A 102 -9.87 17.13 -8.34
C ASN A 102 -10.82 16.00 -7.89
N VAL A 103 -10.28 14.94 -7.30
CA VAL A 103 -11.09 13.83 -6.73
C VAL A 103 -11.99 14.35 -5.61
N LEU A 104 -11.49 15.22 -4.74
CA LEU A 104 -12.28 15.81 -3.65
C LEU A 104 -13.32 16.80 -4.17
N LEU A 105 -13.00 17.61 -5.18
CA LEU A 105 -13.96 18.49 -5.85
C LEU A 105 -15.07 17.67 -6.51
N ALA A 106 -14.73 16.62 -7.26
CA ALA A 106 -15.71 15.73 -7.88
C ALA A 106 -16.60 15.02 -6.82
N ALA A 107 -16.02 14.61 -5.69
CA ALA A 107 -16.77 13.99 -4.58
C ALA A 107 -17.73 14.98 -3.93
N ARG A 108 -17.31 16.23 -3.71
CA ARG A 108 -18.15 17.32 -3.20
C ARG A 108 -19.34 17.60 -4.13
N ASP A 109 -19.07 17.82 -5.40
CA ASP A 109 -20.07 18.24 -6.39
C ASP A 109 -21.06 17.11 -6.70
N ALA A 110 -20.63 15.85 -6.62
CA ALA A 110 -21.47 14.67 -6.73
C ALA A 110 -22.15 14.24 -5.41
N GLN A 111 -21.94 14.97 -4.32
CA GLN A 111 -22.47 14.67 -2.97
C GLN A 111 -22.14 13.25 -2.51
N VAL A 112 -20.92 12.80 -2.75
CA VAL A 112 -20.41 11.50 -2.30
C VAL A 112 -20.44 11.46 -0.77
N LYS A 113 -20.94 10.36 -0.20
CA LYS A 113 -21.01 10.22 1.25
C LYS A 113 -19.62 10.24 1.89
N ARG A 114 -18.64 9.49 1.36
CA ARG A 114 -17.29 9.43 1.96
C ARG A 114 -16.22 9.15 0.95
N VAL A 115 -15.07 9.81 1.13
CA VAL A 115 -13.81 9.54 0.44
C VAL A 115 -12.84 8.85 1.40
N VAL A 116 -12.32 7.68 1.02
CA VAL A 116 -11.21 7.00 1.70
C VAL A 116 -9.93 7.26 0.91
N TYR A 117 -9.00 7.99 1.51
CA TYR A 117 -7.74 8.40 0.88
C TYR A 117 -6.60 7.45 1.24
N SER A 118 -5.88 6.98 0.23
CA SER A 118 -4.67 6.17 0.39
C SER A 118 -3.47 7.05 0.73
N ALA A 119 -3.26 7.28 2.01
CA ALA A 119 -2.12 8.00 2.56
C ALA A 119 -0.89 7.08 2.74
N SER A 120 0.17 7.58 3.37
CA SER A 120 1.44 6.84 3.47
C SER A 120 2.15 7.09 4.79
N SER A 121 2.72 6.03 5.37
CA SER A 121 3.64 6.13 6.52
C SER A 121 4.93 6.90 6.21
N SER A 122 5.24 7.15 4.93
CA SER A 122 6.40 7.97 4.53
C SER A 122 6.32 9.41 5.05
N SER A 123 5.11 9.90 5.38
CA SER A 123 4.90 11.22 5.98
C SER A 123 5.60 11.39 7.34
N TYR A 124 5.82 10.31 8.07
CA TYR A 124 6.51 10.38 9.36
C TYR A 124 7.98 10.77 9.22
N GLY A 125 8.66 10.32 8.14
CA GLY A 125 10.12 10.45 8.03
C GLY A 125 10.83 9.68 9.14
N ASP A 126 11.97 10.21 9.60
CA ASP A 126 12.69 9.66 10.76
C ASP A 126 12.17 10.29 12.05
N GLN A 127 11.67 9.46 12.93
CA GLN A 127 11.21 9.83 14.27
C GLN A 127 12.19 9.34 15.34
N GLU A 128 12.24 10.04 16.45
CA GLU A 128 13.10 9.69 17.59
C GLU A 128 12.54 8.51 18.39
N THR A 129 11.24 8.30 18.30
CA THR A 129 10.53 7.25 19.04
C THR A 129 9.68 6.39 18.12
N ILE A 130 9.50 5.13 18.50
CA ILE A 130 8.62 4.16 17.89
C ILE A 130 7.79 3.47 19.00
N PRO A 131 6.59 2.96 18.70
CA PRO A 131 5.92 2.91 17.40
C PRO A 131 5.43 4.28 16.91
N LEU A 132 5.27 4.41 15.57
CA LEU A 132 4.79 5.62 14.89
C LEU A 132 3.28 5.76 15.12
N HIS A 133 2.84 6.88 15.67
CA HIS A 133 1.42 7.18 15.91
C HIS A 133 0.99 8.48 15.22
N GLU A 134 -0.30 8.63 14.96
CA GLU A 134 -0.85 9.68 14.10
C GLU A 134 -0.73 11.10 14.68
N GLY A 135 -0.42 11.23 15.97
CA GLY A 135 -0.14 12.51 16.64
C GLY A 135 1.30 13.03 16.46
N MET A 136 2.19 12.25 15.84
CA MET A 136 3.57 12.69 15.60
C MET A 136 3.65 13.75 14.51
N GLN A 137 4.58 14.69 14.67
CA GLN A 137 4.89 15.68 13.65
C GLN A 137 5.50 15.01 12.42
N SER A 138 5.02 15.38 11.23
CA SER A 138 5.55 14.88 9.97
C SER A 138 6.94 15.46 9.68
N ARG A 139 7.87 14.62 9.20
CA ARG A 139 9.25 14.97 8.84
C ARG A 139 9.55 14.43 7.43
N PHE A 140 9.29 15.25 6.42
CA PHE A 140 9.35 14.81 5.02
C PHE A 140 10.78 14.59 4.55
N LYS A 141 11.02 13.46 3.87
CA LYS A 141 12.32 13.09 3.27
C LYS A 141 12.29 13.06 1.74
N SER A 142 11.13 13.30 1.13
CA SER A 142 10.96 13.26 -0.32
C SER A 142 9.73 14.06 -0.77
N PRO A 143 9.67 14.49 -2.03
CA PRO A 143 8.47 15.08 -2.63
C PRO A 143 7.25 14.17 -2.50
N TYR A 144 7.42 12.84 -2.64
CA TYR A 144 6.34 11.88 -2.42
C TYR A 144 5.76 11.94 -1.01
N SER A 145 6.61 11.98 0.03
CA SER A 145 6.12 12.02 1.41
C SER A 145 5.35 13.31 1.71
N LEU A 146 5.84 14.44 1.20
CA LEU A 146 5.14 15.73 1.29
C LEU A 146 3.82 15.70 0.55
N SER A 147 3.78 15.20 -0.71
CA SER A 147 2.55 15.16 -1.51
C SER A 147 1.45 14.32 -0.85
N LYS A 148 1.80 13.20 -0.21
CA LYS A 148 0.84 12.37 0.52
C LYS A 148 0.30 13.07 1.76
N TYR A 149 1.13 13.81 2.48
CA TYR A 149 0.69 14.62 3.62
C TYR A 149 -0.22 15.78 3.20
N VAL A 150 0.10 16.48 2.10
CA VAL A 150 -0.77 17.53 1.54
C VAL A 150 -2.15 16.96 1.22
N GLY A 151 -2.22 15.75 0.66
CA GLY A 151 -3.50 15.05 0.42
C GLY A 151 -4.28 14.77 1.71
N GLU A 152 -3.64 14.37 2.81
CA GLU A 152 -4.28 14.18 4.12
C GLU A 152 -4.88 15.50 4.64
N GLU A 153 -4.11 16.60 4.60
CA GLU A 153 -4.57 17.91 5.07
C GLU A 153 -5.69 18.46 4.17
N THR A 154 -5.61 18.22 2.85
CA THR A 154 -6.69 18.58 1.92
C THR A 154 -7.98 17.81 2.25
N CYS A 155 -7.89 16.51 2.52
CA CYS A 155 -9.03 15.69 2.97
C CYS A 155 -9.66 16.26 4.24
N ARG A 156 -8.84 16.59 5.25
CA ARG A 156 -9.30 17.19 6.51
C ARG A 156 -10.00 18.54 6.29
N LEU A 157 -9.41 19.39 5.43
CA LEU A 157 -9.97 20.68 5.09
C LEU A 157 -11.33 20.55 4.39
N PHE A 158 -11.47 19.59 3.45
CA PHE A 158 -12.73 19.34 2.75
C PHE A 158 -13.81 18.83 3.70
N SER A 159 -13.48 17.99 4.66
CA SER A 159 -14.47 17.59 5.69
C SER A 159 -14.94 18.78 6.51
N LYS A 160 -14.01 19.65 6.93
CA LYS A 160 -14.32 20.80 7.78
C LYS A 160 -15.12 21.90 7.06
N LEU A 161 -14.77 22.22 5.80
CA LEU A 161 -15.34 23.35 5.09
C LEU A 161 -16.53 22.98 4.20
N TYR A 162 -16.52 21.79 3.61
CA TYR A 162 -17.51 21.39 2.62
C TYR A 162 -18.40 20.21 3.06
N GLY A 163 -18.19 19.68 4.25
CA GLY A 163 -19.00 18.57 4.79
C GLY A 163 -18.79 17.22 4.07
N VAL A 164 -17.77 17.08 3.23
CA VAL A 164 -17.43 15.81 2.59
C VAL A 164 -16.79 14.90 3.64
N GLU A 165 -17.42 13.78 4.00
CA GLU A 165 -16.77 12.83 4.91
C GLU A 165 -15.49 12.30 4.30
N THR A 166 -14.33 12.43 5.00
CA THR A 166 -13.04 11.88 4.56
C THR A 166 -12.36 11.07 5.65
N VAL A 167 -11.59 10.05 5.25
CA VAL A 167 -10.70 9.26 6.11
C VAL A 167 -9.41 8.99 5.35
N SER A 168 -8.27 9.29 5.95
CA SER A 168 -6.94 9.03 5.37
C SER A 168 -6.31 7.82 6.04
N LEU A 169 -5.91 6.81 5.26
CA LEU A 169 -5.28 5.58 5.75
C LEU A 169 -3.79 5.60 5.43
N ARG A 170 -2.93 5.76 6.45
CA ARG A 170 -1.47 5.67 6.32
C ARG A 170 -1.04 4.21 6.22
N TYR A 171 -0.79 3.73 5.02
CA TYR A 171 -0.32 2.36 4.80
C TYR A 171 1.15 2.20 5.14
N PHE A 172 1.49 1.06 5.78
CA PHE A 172 2.85 0.63 6.05
C PHE A 172 3.24 -0.49 5.10
N ASN A 173 4.23 -0.25 4.25
CA ASN A 173 4.88 -1.17 3.30
C ASN A 173 4.00 -2.32 2.79
N VAL A 174 3.00 -1.96 1.98
CA VAL A 174 2.02 -2.94 1.46
C VAL A 174 2.71 -3.92 0.52
N TYR A 175 2.43 -5.21 0.70
CA TYR A 175 2.90 -6.30 -0.15
C TYR A 175 1.77 -7.30 -0.44
N GLY A 176 1.93 -8.11 -1.49
CA GLY A 176 0.94 -9.11 -1.85
C GLY A 176 0.87 -9.37 -3.36
N PRO A 177 -0.05 -10.23 -3.82
CA PRO A 177 -0.26 -10.49 -5.25
C PRO A 177 -0.49 -9.20 -6.05
N ARG A 178 -0.14 -9.19 -7.33
CA ARG A 178 -0.23 -8.03 -8.26
C ARG A 178 0.65 -6.83 -7.89
N GLN A 179 1.53 -6.92 -6.87
CA GLN A 179 2.51 -5.88 -6.63
C GLN A 179 3.49 -5.79 -7.80
N LEU A 180 4.05 -4.60 -8.04
CA LEU A 180 5.11 -4.47 -9.05
C LEU A 180 6.38 -5.17 -8.55
N THR A 181 6.96 -6.00 -9.42
CA THR A 181 8.16 -6.79 -9.14
C THR A 181 9.40 -6.19 -9.79
N THR A 182 9.23 -5.35 -10.80
CA THR A 182 10.32 -4.71 -11.57
C THR A 182 10.15 -3.20 -11.67
N GLY A 183 11.23 -2.51 -12.03
CA GLY A 183 11.24 -1.06 -12.24
C GLY A 183 11.32 -0.24 -10.96
N ALA A 184 11.34 1.09 -11.11
CA ALA A 184 11.52 2.05 -10.02
C ALA A 184 10.39 2.04 -8.98
N TYR A 185 9.25 1.43 -9.32
CA TYR A 185 8.07 1.33 -8.46
C TYR A 185 7.94 -0.01 -7.72
N ALA A 186 8.87 -0.95 -7.90
CA ALA A 186 8.85 -2.24 -7.22
C ALA A 186 9.18 -2.12 -5.72
N THR A 187 8.53 -2.97 -4.90
CA THR A 187 8.83 -3.10 -3.46
C THR A 187 9.97 -4.10 -3.24
N VAL A 188 10.61 -4.08 -2.07
CA VAL A 188 11.67 -5.03 -1.75
C VAL A 188 11.20 -6.50 -1.87
N VAL A 189 9.98 -6.81 -1.43
CA VAL A 189 9.39 -8.15 -1.58
C VAL A 189 9.23 -8.49 -3.06
N GLY A 190 8.69 -7.57 -3.86
CA GLY A 190 8.53 -7.77 -5.31
C GLY A 190 9.87 -7.96 -6.03
N ILE A 191 10.88 -7.13 -5.70
CA ILE A 191 12.23 -7.24 -6.27
C ILE A 191 12.85 -8.61 -5.97
N PHE A 192 12.79 -9.07 -4.73
CA PHE A 192 13.36 -10.36 -4.35
C PHE A 192 12.68 -11.54 -5.04
N LEU A 193 11.35 -11.49 -5.19
CA LEU A 193 10.60 -12.52 -5.91
C LEU A 193 10.98 -12.57 -7.40
N ASP A 194 11.07 -11.41 -8.07
CA ASP A 194 11.48 -11.33 -9.48
C ASP A 194 12.92 -11.83 -9.69
N GLN A 195 13.84 -11.45 -8.78
CA GLN A 195 15.22 -11.92 -8.84
C GLN A 195 15.30 -13.45 -8.73
N LEU A 196 14.55 -14.04 -7.79
CA LEU A 196 14.51 -15.50 -7.63
C LEU A 196 13.88 -16.22 -8.83
N GLU A 197 12.81 -15.64 -9.40
CA GLU A 197 12.15 -16.17 -10.59
C GLU A 197 13.11 -16.22 -11.79
N ARG A 198 13.98 -15.21 -11.91
CA ARG A 198 15.03 -15.12 -12.95
C ARG A 198 16.30 -15.90 -12.61
N GLY A 199 16.36 -16.60 -11.48
CA GLY A 199 17.56 -17.30 -11.02
C GLY A 199 18.71 -16.35 -10.60
N GLN A 200 18.40 -15.08 -10.31
CA GLN A 200 19.38 -14.08 -9.88
C GLN A 200 19.49 -14.03 -8.34
N PRO A 201 20.62 -13.61 -7.77
CA PRO A 201 20.74 -13.41 -6.35
C PRO A 201 19.83 -12.28 -5.86
N VAL A 202 19.22 -12.44 -4.67
CA VAL A 202 18.49 -11.34 -4.02
C VAL A 202 19.47 -10.26 -3.58
N THR A 203 19.19 -8.99 -3.91
CA THR A 203 20.08 -7.85 -3.64
C THR A 203 19.67 -7.09 -2.38
N ILE A 204 20.49 -7.15 -1.34
CA ILE A 204 20.26 -6.57 -0.03
C ILE A 204 21.03 -5.25 0.09
N VAL A 205 20.35 -4.13 0.33
CA VAL A 205 21.01 -2.84 0.60
C VAL A 205 21.72 -2.91 1.95
N GLU A 206 23.03 -2.63 1.96
CA GLU A 206 23.87 -2.70 3.16
C GLU A 206 23.39 -1.81 4.30
N PRO A 207 23.51 -2.29 5.55
CA PRO A 207 23.88 -3.64 6.02
C PRO A 207 22.67 -4.59 6.13
N GLY A 208 21.54 -4.29 5.50
CA GLY A 208 20.30 -5.05 5.57
C GLY A 208 19.50 -4.90 6.88
N LEU A 209 19.90 -3.94 7.73
CA LEU A 209 19.31 -3.73 9.06
C LEU A 209 18.12 -2.74 9.07
N ILE A 210 17.82 -2.11 7.93
CA ILE A 210 16.63 -1.27 7.79
C ILE A 210 15.39 -2.12 8.08
N ARG A 211 14.53 -1.67 8.99
CA ARG A 211 13.35 -2.41 9.43
C ARG A 211 12.06 -1.79 8.90
N ARG A 212 11.15 -2.62 8.45
CA ARG A 212 9.84 -2.20 7.90
C ARG A 212 8.72 -3.01 8.51
N ASP A 213 7.61 -2.33 8.83
CA ASP A 213 6.32 -2.95 9.11
C ASP A 213 5.64 -3.27 7.77
N PHE A 214 5.46 -4.55 7.47
CA PHE A 214 4.88 -5.02 6.21
C PHE A 214 3.43 -5.42 6.41
N THR A 215 2.53 -4.82 5.63
CA THR A 215 1.09 -5.09 5.69
C THR A 215 0.62 -5.80 4.42
N HIS A 216 0.00 -6.95 4.57
CA HIS A 216 -0.53 -7.69 3.41
C HIS A 216 -1.70 -6.93 2.77
N VAL A 217 -1.79 -6.93 1.44
CA VAL A 217 -2.78 -6.17 0.66
C VAL A 217 -4.22 -6.49 1.05
N SER A 218 -4.54 -7.74 1.42
CA SER A 218 -5.89 -8.11 1.87
C SER A 218 -6.29 -7.41 3.17
N ASP A 219 -5.35 -7.16 4.08
CA ASP A 219 -5.59 -6.41 5.31
C ASP A 219 -5.79 -4.91 5.02
N VAL A 220 -5.07 -4.36 4.04
CA VAL A 220 -5.26 -2.98 3.56
C VAL A 220 -6.64 -2.83 2.91
N VAL A 221 -7.05 -3.76 2.05
CA VAL A 221 -8.38 -3.77 1.42
C VAL A 221 -9.48 -3.79 2.48
N ARG A 222 -9.34 -4.66 3.49
CA ARG A 222 -10.29 -4.72 4.60
C ARG A 222 -10.36 -3.43 5.39
N ALA A 223 -9.21 -2.76 5.62
CA ALA A 223 -9.18 -1.45 6.29
C ALA A 223 -9.93 -0.38 5.50
N ASN A 224 -9.78 -0.34 4.16
CA ASN A 224 -10.51 0.59 3.29
C ASN A 224 -12.03 0.41 3.41
N ILE A 225 -12.50 -0.83 3.34
CA ILE A 225 -13.94 -1.13 3.43
C ILE A 225 -14.48 -0.75 4.81
N LEU A 226 -13.77 -1.10 5.88
CA LEU A 226 -14.14 -0.72 7.25
C LEU A 226 -14.16 0.80 7.44
N ALA A 227 -13.18 1.53 6.87
CA ALA A 227 -13.14 3.00 6.92
C ALA A 227 -14.32 3.63 6.17
N ALA A 228 -14.72 3.07 5.02
CA ALA A 228 -15.88 3.56 4.28
C ALA A 228 -17.22 3.36 5.04
N GLU A 229 -17.33 2.28 5.82
CA GLU A 229 -18.57 1.86 6.47
C GLU A 229 -18.68 2.28 7.94
N SER A 230 -17.56 2.57 8.63
CA SER A 230 -17.55 2.93 10.05
C SER A 230 -18.32 4.22 10.31
N LYS A 231 -19.14 4.21 11.37
CA LYS A 231 -19.86 5.40 11.86
C LYS A 231 -18.98 6.28 12.78
N LYS A 232 -17.76 5.84 13.09
CA LYS A 232 -16.85 6.51 14.05
C LYS A 232 -15.83 7.42 13.37
N VAL A 233 -15.88 7.55 12.05
CA VAL A 233 -14.96 8.32 11.23
C VAL A 233 -15.70 9.07 10.13
N GLY A 234 -15.08 10.11 9.56
CA GLY A 234 -15.64 10.91 8.47
C GLY A 234 -15.36 12.41 8.60
N VAL A 235 -14.59 12.83 9.62
CA VAL A 235 -14.22 14.24 9.84
C VAL A 235 -12.75 14.53 9.55
N GLY A 236 -12.15 13.75 8.64
CA GLY A 236 -10.75 13.92 8.23
C GLY A 236 -9.75 13.15 9.09
N GLU A 237 -10.16 12.04 9.70
CA GLU A 237 -9.24 11.24 10.52
C GLU A 237 -8.11 10.67 9.67
N VAL A 238 -6.92 10.68 10.25
CA VAL A 238 -5.76 9.94 9.76
C VAL A 238 -5.60 8.70 10.63
N ILE A 239 -5.41 7.53 10.00
CA ILE A 239 -5.37 6.23 10.71
C ILE A 239 -4.25 5.36 10.14
N ASN A 240 -3.38 4.87 11.00
CA ASN A 240 -2.31 3.94 10.63
C ASN A 240 -2.87 2.55 10.30
N ILE A 241 -2.44 2.01 9.16
CA ILE A 241 -2.73 0.64 8.72
C ILE A 241 -1.39 -0.09 8.58
N GLY A 242 -0.97 -0.67 9.69
CA GLY A 242 0.27 -1.43 9.85
C GLY A 242 0.09 -2.55 10.86
N THR A 243 0.97 -3.52 10.85
CA THR A 243 0.83 -4.73 11.67
C THR A 243 1.26 -4.54 13.12
N GLY A 244 2.07 -3.53 13.42
CA GLY A 244 2.74 -3.35 14.72
C GLY A 244 3.89 -4.36 14.93
N LYS A 245 4.36 -4.97 13.82
CA LYS A 245 5.56 -5.82 13.78
C LYS A 245 6.42 -5.41 12.60
N ASN A 246 7.73 -5.35 12.76
CA ASN A 246 8.63 -5.02 11.69
C ASN A 246 9.72 -6.08 11.48
N PHE A 247 10.22 -6.13 10.26
CA PHE A 247 11.26 -7.06 9.83
C PHE A 247 12.39 -6.27 9.19
N SER A 248 13.64 -6.67 9.44
CA SER A 248 14.80 -6.15 8.73
C SER A 248 14.82 -6.70 7.29
N ILE A 249 15.52 -6.02 6.39
CA ILE A 249 15.66 -6.49 5.00
C ILE A 249 16.35 -7.86 4.96
N ASN A 250 17.28 -8.13 5.91
CA ASN A 250 17.90 -9.44 6.09
C ASN A 250 16.86 -10.52 6.45
N GLU A 251 15.94 -10.23 7.39
CA GLU A 251 14.86 -11.16 7.76
C GLU A 251 13.88 -11.38 6.59
N VAL A 252 13.57 -10.34 5.81
CA VAL A 252 12.75 -10.45 4.60
C VAL A 252 13.41 -11.36 3.58
N ALA A 253 14.70 -11.14 3.27
CA ALA A 253 15.45 -11.95 2.31
C ALA A 253 15.50 -13.42 2.73
N SER A 254 15.84 -13.70 4.00
CA SER A 254 15.92 -15.07 4.48
C SER A 254 14.56 -15.77 4.48
N THR A 255 13.47 -15.08 4.86
CA THR A 255 12.11 -15.66 4.81
C THR A 255 11.74 -16.06 3.38
N ILE A 256 12.02 -15.18 2.41
CA ILE A 256 11.74 -15.45 1.00
C ILE A 256 12.60 -16.61 0.48
N LEU A 257 13.89 -16.65 0.79
CA LEU A 257 14.80 -17.73 0.38
C LEU A 257 14.40 -19.08 0.97
N GLN A 258 14.00 -19.15 2.24
CA GLN A 258 13.51 -20.37 2.87
C GLN A 258 12.30 -20.95 2.14
N HIS A 259 11.29 -20.12 1.87
CA HIS A 259 10.08 -20.58 1.17
C HIS A 259 10.32 -20.96 -0.28
N HIS A 260 11.25 -20.27 -0.98
CA HIS A 260 11.60 -20.59 -2.36
C HIS A 260 12.25 -21.98 -2.48
N THR A 261 13.15 -22.33 -1.55
CA THR A 261 13.82 -23.64 -1.54
C THR A 261 12.81 -24.77 -1.30
N THR A 262 11.85 -24.59 -0.39
CA THR A 262 10.83 -25.61 -0.08
C THR A 262 9.82 -25.83 -1.21
N SER A 263 9.56 -24.85 -2.06
CA SER A 263 8.60 -24.96 -3.16
C SER A 263 9.16 -25.69 -4.41
N LYS A 264 10.45 -25.62 -4.67
CA LYS A 264 11.11 -26.21 -5.86
C LYS A 264 11.77 -27.57 -5.62
N GLU A 265 12.18 -27.88 -4.40
CA GLU A 265 12.88 -29.12 -4.04
C GLU A 265 12.03 -29.96 -3.06
N ASN A 266 11.07 -30.68 -3.58
CA ASN A 266 10.20 -31.58 -2.80
C ASN A 266 10.91 -32.87 -2.43
N LYS A 267 12.11 -32.86 -1.79
CA LYS A 267 12.81 -34.08 -1.35
C LYS A 267 13.68 -33.97 -0.09
N TYR A 268 13.89 -32.81 0.50
CA TYR A 268 14.57 -32.75 1.78
C TYR A 268 13.78 -31.89 2.76
N GLU A 269 12.98 -32.58 3.62
CA GLU A 269 12.47 -31.98 4.85
C GLU A 269 13.67 -31.51 5.70
N VAL A 270 14.03 -30.25 5.57
CA VAL A 270 14.67 -29.57 6.67
C VAL A 270 13.54 -29.29 7.67
N ARG A 271 13.29 -30.25 8.57
CA ARG A 271 12.57 -30.02 9.81
C ARG A 271 13.32 -28.96 10.58
N LEU A 272 13.05 -27.71 10.32
CA LEU A 272 13.38 -26.61 11.21
C LEU A 272 12.35 -26.69 12.37
N ALA A 273 12.69 -27.53 13.36
CA ALA A 273 12.00 -27.53 14.62
C ALA A 273 12.05 -26.10 15.20
N SER A 274 10.84 -25.56 15.39
CA SER A 274 10.56 -24.37 16.20
C SER A 274 11.54 -24.16 17.35
N THR A 275 12.17 -22.98 17.46
CA THR A 275 12.34 -22.23 18.72
C THR A 275 13.28 -21.02 18.66
N ASN A 276 13.95 -20.68 17.53
CA ASN A 276 14.78 -19.47 17.47
C ASN A 276 14.75 -18.80 16.09
N PHE A 277 13.62 -18.18 15.75
CA PHE A 277 13.39 -17.48 14.47
C PHE A 277 14.54 -16.54 14.04
N LEU A 278 15.16 -15.82 15.00
CA LEU A 278 16.27 -14.90 14.71
C LEU A 278 17.60 -15.60 14.42
N HIS A 279 17.85 -16.79 15.00
CA HIS A 279 19.10 -17.52 14.75
C HIS A 279 19.11 -18.16 13.37
N ASP A 280 17.96 -18.69 12.95
CA ASP A 280 17.77 -19.32 11.65
C ASP A 280 17.96 -18.34 10.50
N HIS A 281 17.52 -17.08 10.62
CA HIS A 281 17.68 -16.06 9.58
C HIS A 281 19.13 -15.75 9.23
N LYS A 282 20.02 -15.65 10.23
CA LYS A 282 21.44 -15.38 10.00
C LYS A 282 22.11 -16.55 9.29
N VAL A 283 21.80 -17.79 9.69
CA VAL A 283 22.36 -19.00 9.08
C VAL A 283 21.89 -19.15 7.63
N VAL A 284 20.60 -18.97 7.36
CA VAL A 284 20.03 -19.04 6.01
C VAL A 284 20.68 -17.99 5.09
N LEU A 285 20.80 -16.75 5.58
CA LEU A 285 21.38 -15.68 4.77
C LEU A 285 22.87 -15.88 4.50
N ALA A 286 23.65 -16.29 5.51
CA ALA A 286 25.08 -16.60 5.34
C ALA A 286 25.29 -17.73 4.32
N SER A 287 24.47 -18.78 4.39
CA SER A 287 24.48 -19.88 3.42
C SER A 287 24.12 -19.42 2.01
N ALA A 288 23.09 -18.56 1.89
CA ALA A 288 22.64 -18.02 0.62
C ALA A 288 23.71 -17.11 -0.04
N VAL A 289 24.39 -16.27 0.74
CA VAL A 289 25.50 -15.44 0.25
C VAL A 289 26.65 -16.31 -0.24
N LYS A 290 27.05 -17.34 0.55
CA LYS A 290 28.10 -18.29 0.14
C LYS A 290 27.74 -19.06 -1.12
N ALA A 291 26.46 -19.36 -1.34
CA ALA A 291 25.95 -20.06 -2.51
C ALA A 291 25.68 -19.12 -3.72
N GLY A 292 25.97 -17.82 -3.62
CA GLY A 292 25.68 -16.84 -4.67
C GLY A 292 24.18 -16.55 -4.90
N LYS A 293 23.31 -16.93 -3.95
CA LYS A 293 21.87 -16.70 -4.01
C LYS A 293 21.43 -15.37 -3.35
N ALA A 294 22.33 -14.68 -2.66
CA ALA A 294 22.14 -13.37 -2.08
C ALA A 294 23.42 -12.53 -2.22
N ALA A 295 23.27 -11.21 -2.40
CA ALA A 295 24.39 -10.27 -2.50
C ALA A 295 24.04 -8.95 -1.81
N TYR A 296 25.05 -8.30 -1.19
CA TYR A 296 24.89 -6.97 -0.62
C TYR A 296 25.22 -5.91 -1.67
N VAL A 297 24.44 -4.82 -1.68
CA VAL A 297 24.61 -3.66 -2.58
C VAL A 297 24.69 -2.36 -1.77
N PRO A 298 25.35 -1.30 -2.30
CA PRO A 298 25.53 -0.04 -1.58
C PRO A 298 24.24 0.62 -1.13
N LYS A 299 24.34 1.42 -0.07
CA LYS A 299 23.22 2.21 0.50
C LYS A 299 22.62 3.18 -0.51
N ARG A 300 21.33 3.44 -0.35
CA ARG A 300 20.56 4.43 -1.14
C ARG A 300 20.12 5.59 -0.24
N PRO A 301 20.09 6.85 -0.75
CA PRO A 301 19.60 8.00 0.02
C PRO A 301 18.07 7.99 0.17
N GLY A 302 17.56 8.75 1.14
CA GLY A 302 16.13 9.07 1.26
C GLY A 302 15.27 8.06 2.02
N GLU A 303 15.83 6.94 2.49
CA GLU A 303 15.07 5.94 3.24
C GLU A 303 15.12 6.17 4.76
N SER A 304 13.97 5.95 5.45
CA SER A 304 13.92 5.92 6.91
C SER A 304 14.52 4.62 7.44
N LEU A 305 15.15 4.64 8.63
CA LEU A 305 15.82 3.48 9.19
C LEU A 305 14.81 2.43 9.72
N VAL A 306 13.76 2.88 10.41
CA VAL A 306 12.80 1.99 11.05
C VAL A 306 11.38 2.50 10.84
N THR A 307 10.47 1.60 10.47
CA THR A 307 9.03 1.85 10.54
C THR A 307 8.34 0.76 11.37
N LEU A 308 7.50 1.19 12.31
CA LEU A 308 6.67 0.32 13.17
C LEU A 308 5.39 1.07 13.49
N ALA A 309 4.24 0.54 13.11
CA ALA A 309 2.96 1.21 13.30
C ALA A 309 2.43 1.03 14.72
N ASP A 310 1.93 2.11 15.31
CA ASP A 310 0.87 2.01 16.31
C ASP A 310 -0.47 1.89 15.59
N ASN A 311 -1.14 0.77 15.72
CA ASN A 311 -2.45 0.51 15.08
C ASN A 311 -3.63 0.60 16.07
N THR A 312 -3.42 1.18 17.23
CA THR A 312 -4.45 1.33 18.29
C THR A 312 -5.66 2.10 17.79
N LYS A 313 -5.43 3.17 17.02
CA LYS A 313 -6.50 3.99 16.44
C LYS A 313 -7.34 3.21 15.43
N ALA A 314 -6.71 2.38 14.59
CA ALA A 314 -7.42 1.48 13.65
C ALA A 314 -8.31 0.47 14.39
N LYS A 315 -7.81 -0.13 15.46
CA LYS A 315 -8.61 -1.04 16.31
C LYS A 315 -9.82 -0.32 16.91
N LYS A 316 -9.62 0.88 17.48
CA LYS A 316 -10.66 1.65 18.17
C LYS A 316 -11.75 2.16 17.22
N LEU A 317 -11.36 2.75 16.09
CA LEU A 317 -12.29 3.43 15.19
C LEU A 317 -12.88 2.53 14.10
N LEU A 318 -12.12 1.55 13.64
CA LEU A 318 -12.52 0.68 12.53
C LEU A 318 -12.81 -0.76 12.97
N GLY A 319 -12.44 -1.17 14.19
CA GLY A 319 -12.43 -2.58 14.59
C GLY A 319 -11.43 -3.40 13.75
N TRP A 320 -10.41 -2.74 13.21
CA TRP A 320 -9.42 -3.37 12.34
C TRP A 320 -8.22 -3.89 13.13
N ALA A 321 -7.76 -5.07 12.77
CA ALA A 321 -6.48 -5.63 13.18
C ALA A 321 -5.90 -6.46 12.04
N PRO A 322 -4.57 -6.59 11.88
CA PRO A 322 -3.98 -7.42 10.83
C PRO A 322 -4.38 -8.89 11.04
N LYS A 323 -4.64 -9.60 9.93
CA LYS A 323 -5.01 -11.03 9.93
C LYS A 323 -3.96 -11.91 9.29
N VAL A 324 -3.15 -11.35 8.37
CA VAL A 324 -2.13 -12.12 7.64
C VAL A 324 -0.78 -11.88 8.28
N SER A 325 -0.12 -12.95 8.76
CA SER A 325 1.27 -12.87 9.23
C SER A 325 2.21 -12.66 8.05
N PHE A 326 3.41 -12.06 8.28
CA PHE A 326 4.38 -11.85 7.22
C PHE A 326 4.79 -13.16 6.54
N GLY A 327 5.07 -14.20 7.33
CA GLY A 327 5.45 -15.53 6.80
C GLY A 327 4.35 -16.18 5.95
N ASP A 328 3.08 -16.12 6.39
CA ASP A 328 1.96 -16.67 5.62
C ASP A 328 1.73 -15.87 4.34
N GLY A 329 1.85 -14.55 4.39
CA GLY A 329 1.74 -13.69 3.22
C GLY A 329 2.83 -13.97 2.18
N ILE A 330 4.09 -14.18 2.60
CA ILE A 330 5.19 -14.56 1.70
C ILE A 330 4.94 -15.94 1.11
N ARG A 331 4.53 -16.93 1.93
CA ARG A 331 4.20 -18.28 1.44
C ARG A 331 3.11 -18.23 0.36
N GLY A 332 2.07 -17.42 0.56
CA GLY A 332 0.99 -17.27 -0.41
C GLY A 332 1.39 -16.60 -1.74
N LEU A 333 2.57 -15.96 -1.81
CA LEU A 333 3.12 -15.39 -3.06
C LEU A 333 3.95 -16.39 -3.88
N MET A 334 4.27 -17.56 -3.31
CA MET A 334 5.12 -18.58 -3.92
C MET A 334 4.36 -19.84 -4.36
N LEU A 335 3.07 -19.90 -4.06
CA LEU A 335 2.13 -20.93 -4.53
C LEU A 335 1.52 -20.56 -5.87
#